data_f2b78546aedfa9a140db89a2f7c027d2
#
_entry.id   f2b78546aedfa9a140db89a2f7c027d2
#
_cell.length_a   1.000
_cell.length_b   1.000
_cell.length_c   1.000
_cell.angle_alpha   90.00
_cell.angle_beta   90.00
_cell.angle_gamma   90.00
#
_symmetry.space_group_name_H-M   'P 1'
#
loop_
_entity.id
_entity.type
_entity.pdbx_description
1 polymer ?
#
loop_
_entity_poly.entity_id
_entity_poly.type
_entity_poly.pdbx_seq_one_letter_code
_entity_poly.pdbx_strand_id
1 'polypeptide(L)'
;MSQLGGLFMIAQRFPTLMAASAALLCLPAPWLSAGLEGQTPALKIFISVDMEGIGGIGTPSMTSTSGKDYATGRELMTAEVNAVVEAILQLGPAEILVNDSHGDMQNLLHTRLDERVQYIQGNNKPLGMVQGLDASFDGAIFLGYHARAGTEGGFLAHTGSGSVKGLWLNGVEVGEGGLNAHYAASHGVPVILASGDSVFTVQFKALVNTRTVSTKEAIGSSVARLLHPEIVRQRLREETRAALTDLDHTSPIPVREPVNIRVRFATTTRADILQAVPGMRRVDGTSVEYDAADMTEAYMLIRLMYKYVSW
;
A
#
# COMPACT_ATOMS: atom_id res chain seq x y z
N MET A 1 58.88 27.70 -41.10
CA MET A 1 59.29 26.82 -42.16
C MET A 1 58.04 26.06 -42.58
N SER A 2 57.28 26.58 -43.57
CA SER A 2 57.31 26.29 -45.01
C SER A 2 56.84 24.82 -45.27
N GLN A 3 55.89 24.52 -46.11
CA GLN A 3 55.26 25.05 -47.35
C GLN A 3 54.01 24.16 -47.60
N LEU A 4 52.90 24.69 -48.03
CA LEU A 4 52.42 24.94 -49.39
C LEU A 4 52.28 23.73 -50.32
N GLY A 5 51.12 23.59 -50.88
CA GLY A 5 50.76 23.13 -52.22
C GLY A 5 49.89 21.88 -52.20
N GLY A 6 48.85 21.74 -52.96
CA GLY A 6 48.39 22.42 -54.12
C GLY A 6 47.06 21.85 -54.59
N LEU A 7 46.30 22.69 -55.19
CA LEU A 7 45.02 22.52 -55.86
C LEU A 7 45.10 21.62 -57.09
N PHE A 8 44.17 20.67 -57.25
CA PHE A 8 43.81 20.17 -58.61
C PHE A 8 42.30 19.97 -58.74
N MET A 9 41.71 20.84 -59.54
CA MET A 9 40.37 20.70 -60.09
C MET A 9 40.39 19.73 -61.27
N ILE A 10 39.49 18.75 -61.23
CA ILE A 10 39.14 18.00 -62.44
C ILE A 10 37.64 18.09 -62.63
N ALA A 11 37.26 18.87 -63.69
CA ALA A 11 35.91 18.91 -64.19
C ALA A 11 35.60 17.67 -65.02
N GLN A 12 34.55 16.96 -64.67
CA GLN A 12 33.97 15.94 -65.56
C GLN A 12 32.51 16.24 -65.87
N ARG A 13 32.24 16.15 -67.15
CA ARG A 13 31.00 16.54 -67.87
C ARG A 13 29.90 15.51 -67.60
N PHE A 14 28.68 15.97 -67.35
CA PHE A 14 27.44 15.16 -67.31
C PHE A 14 26.93 14.89 -68.73
N PRO A 15 26.44 13.71 -69.04
CA PRO A 15 25.52 13.51 -70.16
C PRO A 15 24.06 13.55 -69.64
N THR A 16 23.28 14.35 -70.33
CA THR A 16 21.83 14.44 -70.26
C THR A 16 21.17 13.08 -70.61
N LEU A 17 20.38 12.53 -69.70
CA LEU A 17 19.47 11.43 -70.02
C LEU A 17 18.02 11.93 -69.86
N MET A 18 17.27 11.70 -70.96
CA MET A 18 15.83 12.04 -71.07
C MET A 18 14.97 11.28 -70.04
N ALA A 19 14.10 12.02 -69.39
CA ALA A 19 13.05 11.50 -68.51
C ALA A 19 11.91 10.94 -69.35
N ALA A 20 11.65 9.66 -69.21
CA ALA A 20 10.40 9.01 -69.60
C ALA A 20 9.43 9.05 -68.46
N SER A 21 8.37 9.84 -68.53
CA SER A 21 7.29 9.90 -67.53
C SER A 21 6.41 8.66 -67.61
N ALA A 22 6.55 7.76 -66.69
CA ALA A 22 5.58 6.70 -66.46
C ALA A 22 4.56 7.21 -65.43
N ALA A 23 3.34 7.47 -65.84
CA ALA A 23 2.21 7.78 -64.95
C ALA A 23 1.82 6.51 -64.17
N LEU A 24 2.19 6.45 -62.90
CA LEU A 24 1.73 5.43 -61.97
C LEU A 24 0.33 5.82 -61.45
N LEU A 25 -0.70 5.11 -61.88
CA LEU A 25 -2.04 5.24 -61.29
C LEU A 25 -2.00 4.68 -59.87
N CYS A 26 -1.94 5.58 -58.91
CA CYS A 26 -2.18 5.24 -57.47
C CYS A 26 -3.66 4.98 -57.30
N LEU A 27 -4.08 3.71 -57.23
CA LEU A 27 -5.35 3.31 -56.64
C LEU A 27 -5.28 3.54 -55.14
N PRO A 28 -6.28 4.18 -54.50
CA PRO A 28 -6.28 4.32 -53.04
C PRO A 28 -6.50 2.91 -52.43
N ALA A 29 -5.50 2.41 -51.75
CA ALA A 29 -5.69 1.25 -50.88
C ALA A 29 -6.71 1.62 -49.80
N PRO A 30 -7.71 0.75 -49.53
CA PRO A 30 -8.57 0.97 -48.38
C PRO A 30 -7.72 0.86 -47.12
N TRP A 31 -7.48 1.98 -46.48
CA TRP A 31 -6.96 2.01 -45.12
C TRP A 31 -8.03 1.32 -44.24
N LEU A 32 -7.82 0.05 -43.93
CA LEU A 32 -8.44 -0.57 -42.79
C LEU A 32 -8.04 0.25 -41.58
N SER A 33 -8.89 1.15 -41.16
CA SER A 33 -8.92 1.68 -39.81
C SER A 33 -9.17 0.49 -38.90
N ALA A 34 -8.11 -0.21 -38.54
CA ALA A 34 -8.15 -1.04 -37.33
C ALA A 34 -8.52 -0.09 -36.20
N GLY A 35 -9.79 -0.17 -35.79
CA GLY A 35 -10.26 0.58 -34.65
C GLY A 35 -9.29 0.29 -33.52
N LEU A 36 -8.69 1.33 -32.97
CA LEU A 36 -8.21 1.33 -31.60
C LEU A 36 -9.45 1.06 -30.76
N GLU A 37 -9.80 -0.22 -30.58
CA GLU A 37 -10.67 -0.62 -29.49
C GLU A 37 -9.99 -0.03 -28.27
N GLY A 38 -10.61 0.98 -27.64
CA GLY A 38 -10.10 1.64 -26.47
C GLY A 38 -9.87 0.56 -25.43
N GLN A 39 -8.62 0.21 -25.18
CA GLN A 39 -8.26 -0.67 -24.07
C GLN A 39 -8.81 0.04 -22.83
N THR A 40 -9.76 -0.58 -22.17
CA THR A 40 -10.18 -0.16 -20.84
C THR A 40 -8.90 -0.01 -20.02
N PRO A 41 -8.66 1.13 -19.36
CA PRO A 41 -7.47 1.29 -18.54
C PRO A 41 -7.32 0.08 -17.62
N ALA A 42 -6.11 -0.46 -17.51
CA ALA A 42 -5.87 -1.57 -16.60
C ALA A 42 -6.16 -1.12 -15.17
N LEU A 43 -6.92 -1.93 -14.42
CA LEU A 43 -7.24 -1.67 -13.03
C LEU A 43 -5.95 -1.52 -12.20
N LYS A 44 -5.88 -0.51 -11.32
CA LYS A 44 -4.72 -0.29 -10.44
C LYS A 44 -5.10 -0.56 -9.00
N ILE A 45 -4.48 -1.57 -8.39
CA ILE A 45 -4.74 -1.98 -7.00
C ILE A 45 -3.49 -1.86 -6.15
N PHE A 46 -3.63 -1.14 -5.02
CA PHE A 46 -2.61 -1.07 -3.98
C PHE A 46 -2.91 -2.11 -2.89
N ILE A 47 -1.90 -2.88 -2.50
CA ILE A 47 -2.01 -3.86 -1.40
C ILE A 47 -1.00 -3.48 -0.32
N SER A 48 -1.49 -3.17 0.88
CA SER A 48 -0.67 -3.05 2.08
C SER A 48 -0.83 -4.32 2.91
N VAL A 49 0.28 -5.01 3.19
CA VAL A 49 0.24 -6.27 3.92
C VAL A 49 1.03 -6.20 5.22
N ASP A 50 0.33 -6.47 6.33
CA ASP A 50 0.86 -6.61 7.68
C ASP A 50 0.91 -8.10 8.07
N MET A 51 1.44 -8.46 9.23
CA MET A 51 1.70 -9.87 9.53
C MET A 51 0.81 -10.41 10.66
N GLU A 52 0.50 -9.65 11.67
CA GLU A 52 -0.22 -10.13 12.87
C GLU A 52 -1.57 -10.75 12.55
N GLY A 53 -2.28 -10.15 11.60
CA GLY A 53 -3.61 -10.59 11.20
C GLY A 53 -3.63 -11.67 10.11
N ILE A 54 -2.49 -12.12 9.59
CA ILE A 54 -2.40 -13.19 8.58
C ILE A 54 -2.93 -14.51 9.13
N GLY A 55 -3.67 -15.26 8.33
CA GLY A 55 -4.21 -16.57 8.68
C GLY A 55 -3.10 -17.58 9.02
N GLY A 56 -3.29 -18.31 10.11
CA GLY A 56 -2.28 -19.23 10.62
C GLY A 56 -1.22 -18.60 11.53
N ILE A 57 -1.10 -17.28 11.58
CA ILE A 57 -0.28 -16.59 12.58
C ILE A 57 -0.99 -16.67 13.93
N GLY A 58 -0.42 -17.43 14.85
CA GLY A 58 -1.03 -17.72 16.17
C GLY A 58 -0.15 -17.36 17.37
N THR A 59 1.09 -16.94 17.13
CA THR A 59 2.03 -16.61 18.21
C THR A 59 2.93 -15.43 17.84
N PRO A 60 3.43 -14.63 18.82
CA PRO A 60 4.38 -13.56 18.58
C PRO A 60 5.68 -14.02 17.91
N SER A 61 6.08 -15.29 18.09
CA SER A 61 7.31 -15.84 17.48
C SER A 61 7.21 -15.98 15.95
N MET A 62 6.00 -15.88 15.40
CA MET A 62 5.78 -15.91 13.94
C MET A 62 5.92 -14.54 13.29
N THR A 63 5.84 -13.45 14.07
CA THR A 63 5.91 -12.06 13.56
C THR A 63 7.23 -11.36 13.88
N SER A 64 8.10 -11.96 14.69
CA SER A 64 9.39 -11.39 15.08
C SER A 64 10.53 -11.99 14.27
N THR A 65 11.43 -11.17 13.72
CA THR A 65 12.62 -11.63 12.98
C THR A 65 13.53 -12.56 13.77
N SER A 66 13.54 -12.45 15.09
CA SER A 66 14.24 -13.37 16.00
C SER A 66 13.40 -14.57 16.46
N GLY A 67 12.14 -14.64 16.04
CA GLY A 67 11.22 -15.68 16.45
C GLY A 67 11.50 -17.00 15.71
N LYS A 68 11.38 -18.12 16.41
CA LYS A 68 11.67 -19.45 15.86
C LYS A 68 10.78 -19.84 14.68
N ASP A 69 9.57 -19.28 14.60
CA ASP A 69 8.56 -19.63 13.59
C ASP A 69 8.38 -18.49 12.53
N TYR A 70 9.25 -17.48 12.53
CA TYR A 70 9.16 -16.34 11.62
C TYR A 70 9.22 -16.74 10.14
N ALA A 71 10.03 -17.73 9.79
CA ALA A 71 10.09 -18.24 8.42
C ALA A 71 8.72 -18.73 7.92
N THR A 72 8.00 -19.47 8.77
CA THR A 72 6.62 -19.92 8.49
C THR A 72 5.67 -18.72 8.37
N GLY A 73 5.79 -17.71 9.24
CA GLY A 73 5.00 -16.50 9.18
C GLY A 73 5.14 -15.77 7.84
N ARG A 74 6.35 -15.64 7.32
CA ARG A 74 6.65 -15.05 6.00
C ARG A 74 6.03 -15.85 4.84
N GLU A 75 6.06 -17.19 4.92
CA GLU A 75 5.41 -18.05 3.92
C GLU A 75 3.89 -17.85 3.89
N LEU A 76 3.26 -17.80 5.05
CA LEU A 76 1.82 -17.55 5.16
C LEU A 76 1.44 -16.15 4.62
N MET A 77 2.18 -15.12 4.99
CA MET A 77 1.98 -13.74 4.52
C MET A 77 2.07 -13.64 2.98
N THR A 78 3.13 -14.21 2.41
CA THR A 78 3.33 -14.20 0.95
C THR A 78 2.22 -14.99 0.23
N ALA A 79 1.78 -16.11 0.80
CA ALA A 79 0.72 -16.93 0.23
C ALA A 79 -0.66 -16.23 0.24
N GLU A 80 -0.98 -15.41 1.25
CA GLU A 80 -2.21 -14.62 1.27
C GLU A 80 -2.17 -13.49 0.23
N VAL A 81 -1.03 -12.81 0.08
CA VAL A 81 -0.85 -11.81 -1.00
C VAL A 81 -1.09 -12.47 -2.37
N ASN A 82 -0.47 -13.61 -2.63
CA ASN A 82 -0.64 -14.32 -3.90
C ASN A 82 -2.08 -14.75 -4.15
N ALA A 83 -2.82 -15.15 -3.11
CA ALA A 83 -4.23 -15.52 -3.25
C ALA A 83 -5.10 -14.34 -3.67
N VAL A 84 -4.83 -13.15 -3.15
CA VAL A 84 -5.50 -11.90 -3.54
C VAL A 84 -5.10 -11.47 -4.95
N VAL A 85 -3.81 -11.50 -5.27
CA VAL A 85 -3.28 -11.19 -6.61
C VAL A 85 -3.89 -12.09 -7.68
N GLU A 86 -3.94 -13.40 -7.43
CA GLU A 86 -4.60 -14.37 -8.32
C GLU A 86 -6.08 -14.00 -8.56
N ALA A 87 -6.81 -13.66 -7.50
CA ALA A 87 -8.23 -13.30 -7.60
C ALA A 87 -8.46 -12.02 -8.42
N ILE A 88 -7.58 -11.02 -8.28
CA ILE A 88 -7.61 -9.78 -9.08
C ILE A 88 -7.38 -10.12 -10.56
N LEU A 89 -6.31 -10.82 -10.87
CA LEU A 89 -5.87 -11.10 -12.24
C LEU A 89 -6.79 -12.09 -12.99
N GLN A 90 -7.61 -12.86 -12.27
CA GLN A 90 -8.67 -13.69 -12.88
C GLN A 90 -9.85 -12.87 -13.43
N LEU A 91 -10.05 -11.65 -12.96
CA LEU A 91 -11.11 -10.75 -13.46
C LEU A 91 -10.65 -9.89 -14.64
N GLY A 92 -9.37 -9.80 -14.91
CA GLY A 92 -8.82 -9.05 -16.02
C GLY A 92 -7.42 -8.51 -15.78
N PRO A 93 -6.84 -7.78 -16.72
CA PRO A 93 -5.54 -7.12 -16.56
C PRO A 93 -5.58 -6.09 -15.44
N ALA A 94 -4.56 -6.10 -14.56
CA ALA A 94 -4.41 -5.14 -13.49
C ALA A 94 -2.93 -4.82 -13.22
N GLU A 95 -2.66 -3.57 -12.83
CA GLU A 95 -1.40 -3.15 -12.23
C GLU A 95 -1.53 -3.30 -10.72
N ILE A 96 -0.67 -4.09 -10.10
CA ILE A 96 -0.74 -4.37 -8.66
C ILE A 96 0.57 -3.96 -8.01
N LEU A 97 0.48 -3.06 -7.02
CA LEU A 97 1.59 -2.67 -6.17
C LEU A 97 1.39 -3.21 -4.77
N VAL A 98 2.32 -4.06 -4.31
CA VAL A 98 2.30 -4.62 -2.95
C VAL A 98 3.31 -3.88 -2.09
N ASN A 99 2.88 -3.39 -0.92
CA ASN A 99 3.74 -2.76 0.07
C ASN A 99 3.85 -3.66 1.30
N ASP A 100 5.07 -4.13 1.59
CA ASP A 100 5.39 -4.86 2.82
C ASP A 100 5.32 -3.89 4.01
N SER A 101 4.43 -4.15 4.94
CA SER A 101 4.03 -3.16 5.96
C SER A 101 4.31 -3.58 7.39
N HIS A 102 4.86 -4.78 7.62
CA HIS A 102 5.11 -5.28 8.96
C HIS A 102 6.54 -5.00 9.46
N GLY A 103 6.65 -4.51 10.68
CA GLY A 103 7.91 -4.41 11.43
C GLY A 103 9.01 -3.61 10.71
N ASP A 104 10.04 -4.31 10.22
CA ASP A 104 11.13 -3.73 9.42
C ASP A 104 10.82 -3.68 7.92
N MET A 105 9.62 -4.11 7.53
CA MET A 105 9.10 -4.06 6.16
C MET A 105 9.95 -4.86 5.16
N GLN A 106 10.45 -6.05 5.58
CA GLN A 106 11.30 -6.95 4.80
C GLN A 106 10.83 -8.41 4.90
N ASN A 107 9.51 -8.62 4.97
CA ASN A 107 8.91 -9.91 5.32
C ASN A 107 8.56 -10.76 4.09
N LEU A 108 8.05 -10.15 3.03
CA LEU A 108 7.63 -10.86 1.83
C LEU A 108 8.79 -11.67 1.21
N LEU A 109 8.47 -12.89 0.78
CA LEU A 109 9.41 -13.77 0.10
C LEU A 109 9.40 -13.47 -1.41
N HIS A 110 10.28 -12.57 -1.86
CA HIS A 110 10.32 -12.09 -3.25
C HIS A 110 10.50 -13.22 -4.28
N THR A 111 11.10 -14.36 -3.93
CA THR A 111 11.22 -15.52 -4.83
C THR A 111 9.95 -16.38 -4.91
N ARG A 112 8.94 -16.09 -4.08
CA ARG A 112 7.64 -16.79 -4.04
C ARG A 112 6.45 -15.87 -4.25
N LEU A 113 6.69 -14.57 -4.28
CA LEU A 113 5.68 -13.57 -4.64
C LEU A 113 5.34 -13.72 -6.12
N ASP A 114 4.09 -13.52 -6.49
CA ASP A 114 3.63 -13.59 -7.88
C ASP A 114 4.47 -12.63 -8.75
N GLU A 115 5.01 -13.13 -9.85
CA GLU A 115 5.94 -12.39 -10.72
C GLU A 115 5.29 -11.21 -11.45
N ARG A 116 3.96 -11.13 -11.46
CA ARG A 116 3.19 -10.08 -12.14
C ARG A 116 2.96 -8.83 -11.31
N VAL A 117 3.38 -8.81 -10.05
CA VAL A 117 3.24 -7.64 -9.18
C VAL A 117 4.52 -6.82 -9.10
N GLN A 118 4.38 -5.53 -8.86
CA GLN A 118 5.44 -4.71 -8.30
C GLN A 118 5.32 -4.70 -6.77
N TYR A 119 6.44 -4.57 -6.06
CA TYR A 119 6.39 -4.52 -4.60
C TYR A 119 7.44 -3.61 -4.00
N ILE A 120 7.12 -3.04 -2.84
CA ILE A 120 8.01 -2.17 -2.06
C ILE A 120 8.38 -2.88 -0.77
N GLN A 121 9.68 -3.10 -0.57
CA GLN A 121 10.25 -3.61 0.68
C GLN A 121 11.31 -2.66 1.21
N GLY A 122 11.64 -2.79 2.46
CA GLY A 122 12.70 -2.06 3.13
C GLY A 122 12.22 -1.14 4.22
N ASN A 123 13.11 -0.95 5.20
CA ASN A 123 12.85 -0.09 6.35
C ASN A 123 12.93 1.40 5.97
N ASN A 124 12.47 2.25 6.89
CA ASN A 124 12.58 3.71 6.78
C ASN A 124 11.84 4.34 5.59
N LYS A 125 10.82 3.66 5.04
CA LYS A 125 9.93 4.26 4.05
C LYS A 125 9.24 5.50 4.63
N PRO A 126 9.29 6.68 3.98
CA PRO A 126 8.68 7.90 4.50
C PRO A 126 7.19 7.74 4.83
N LEU A 127 6.44 7.09 3.96
CA LEU A 127 5.01 6.83 4.12
C LEU A 127 4.70 5.40 4.59
N GLY A 128 5.69 4.68 5.12
CA GLY A 128 5.51 3.40 5.81
C GLY A 128 4.60 2.40 5.12
N MET A 129 3.47 2.10 5.79
CA MET A 129 2.50 1.10 5.34
C MET A 129 1.70 1.53 4.10
N VAL A 130 1.74 2.79 3.72
CA VAL A 130 1.08 3.35 2.52
C VAL A 130 2.07 3.85 1.48
N GLN A 131 3.35 3.48 1.59
CA GLN A 131 4.37 3.88 0.63
C GLN A 131 4.03 3.41 -0.77
N GLY A 132 3.95 4.35 -1.71
CA GLY A 132 3.63 4.10 -3.11
C GLY A 132 2.15 4.25 -3.47
N LEU A 133 1.26 4.44 -2.48
CA LEU A 133 -0.15 4.73 -2.75
C LEU A 133 -0.31 6.20 -3.13
N ASP A 134 -1.01 6.44 -4.24
CA ASP A 134 -1.37 7.78 -4.75
C ASP A 134 -2.74 7.75 -5.45
N ALA A 135 -3.17 8.89 -5.98
CA ALA A 135 -4.47 9.05 -6.63
C ALA A 135 -4.64 8.29 -7.96
N SER A 136 -3.63 7.57 -8.43
CA SER A 136 -3.73 6.76 -9.65
C SER A 136 -4.33 5.37 -9.41
N PHE A 137 -4.51 4.97 -8.14
CA PHE A 137 -5.09 3.68 -7.78
C PHE A 137 -6.62 3.73 -7.74
N ASP A 138 -7.26 2.68 -8.23
CA ASP A 138 -8.71 2.53 -8.21
C ASP A 138 -9.21 1.98 -6.86
N GLY A 139 -8.36 1.27 -6.13
CA GLY A 139 -8.70 0.73 -4.82
C GLY A 139 -7.49 0.26 -4.01
N ALA A 140 -7.66 0.20 -2.69
CA ALA A 140 -6.67 -0.33 -1.77
C ALA A 140 -7.20 -1.57 -1.04
N ILE A 141 -6.31 -2.53 -0.79
CA ILE A 141 -6.57 -3.75 -0.02
C ILE A 141 -5.58 -3.82 1.14
N PHE A 142 -6.09 -4.03 2.35
CA PHE A 142 -5.29 -4.15 3.57
C PHE A 142 -5.33 -5.58 4.08
N LEU A 143 -4.19 -6.27 4.05
CA LEU A 143 -4.09 -7.69 4.44
C LEU A 143 -3.35 -7.84 5.76
N GLY A 144 -3.84 -8.74 6.61
CA GLY A 144 -3.14 -9.16 7.80
C GLY A 144 -3.06 -8.12 8.92
N TYR A 145 -3.98 -7.17 8.98
CA TYR A 145 -4.01 -6.12 10.00
C TYR A 145 -4.54 -6.64 11.34
N HIS A 146 -4.39 -5.85 12.38
CA HIS A 146 -4.73 -6.17 13.77
C HIS A 146 -5.46 -5.03 14.46
N ALA A 147 -6.05 -5.30 15.63
CA ALA A 147 -6.74 -4.29 16.43
C ALA A 147 -5.77 -3.20 16.94
N ARG A 148 -6.28 -1.97 17.12
CA ARG A 148 -5.49 -0.85 17.65
C ARG A 148 -4.99 -1.09 19.07
N ALA A 149 -3.99 -0.33 19.48
CA ALA A 149 -3.44 -0.34 20.83
C ALA A 149 -4.52 -0.18 21.91
N GLY A 150 -4.38 -0.93 23.00
CA GLY A 150 -5.29 -0.87 24.16
C GLY A 150 -6.65 -1.56 23.97
N THR A 151 -6.85 -2.29 22.87
CA THR A 151 -8.09 -3.02 22.61
C THR A 151 -8.16 -4.30 23.44
N GLU A 152 -9.23 -4.45 24.22
CA GLU A 152 -9.53 -5.69 24.93
C GLU A 152 -9.79 -6.82 23.93
N GLY A 153 -9.20 -8.00 24.20
CA GLY A 153 -9.37 -9.17 23.34
C GLY A 153 -8.68 -9.11 21.97
N GLY A 154 -7.98 -8.03 21.62
CA GLY A 154 -7.26 -7.93 20.35
C GLY A 154 -5.98 -8.78 20.34
N PHE A 155 -5.76 -9.55 19.27
CA PHE A 155 -4.56 -10.36 19.10
C PHE A 155 -3.39 -9.48 18.63
N LEU A 156 -2.27 -9.50 19.39
CA LEU A 156 -1.07 -8.69 19.15
C LEU A 156 -1.35 -7.18 18.94
N ALA A 157 -2.44 -6.67 19.52
CA ALA A 157 -2.96 -5.33 19.29
C ALA A 157 -1.95 -4.23 19.67
N HIS A 158 -1.65 -3.35 18.73
CA HIS A 158 -0.78 -2.19 18.93
C HIS A 158 -1.10 -1.08 17.90
N THR A 159 -0.36 0.01 17.88
CA THR A 159 -0.49 1.06 16.87
C THR A 159 0.90 1.62 16.56
N GLY A 160 1.48 1.23 15.43
CA GLY A 160 2.80 1.64 14.95
C GLY A 160 3.96 1.09 15.77
N SER A 161 3.84 1.09 17.08
CA SER A 161 4.81 0.49 18.00
C SER A 161 4.19 0.25 19.38
N GLY A 162 4.81 -0.60 20.17
CA GLY A 162 4.38 -0.85 21.57
C GLY A 162 4.43 0.38 22.49
N SER A 163 5.05 1.47 22.05
CA SER A 163 5.12 2.72 22.81
C SER A 163 3.89 3.61 22.65
N VAL A 164 3.12 3.47 21.58
CA VAL A 164 1.87 4.21 21.36
C VAL A 164 0.73 3.50 22.09
N LYS A 165 -0.02 4.26 22.86
CA LYS A 165 -1.17 3.77 23.64
C LYS A 165 -2.50 4.33 23.15
N GLY A 166 -2.48 5.22 22.17
CA GLY A 166 -3.63 5.75 21.49
C GLY A 166 -3.21 6.73 20.38
N LEU A 167 -3.95 6.72 19.29
CA LEU A 167 -3.81 7.64 18.16
C LEU A 167 -5.18 8.12 17.76
N TRP A 168 -5.35 9.44 17.64
CA TRP A 168 -6.60 10.06 17.18
C TRP A 168 -6.34 10.95 15.98
N LEU A 169 -7.23 10.90 15.00
CA LEU A 169 -7.32 11.81 13.88
C LEU A 169 -8.66 12.57 13.99
N ASN A 170 -8.60 13.89 14.10
CA ASN A 170 -9.77 14.74 14.26
C ASN A 170 -10.73 14.24 15.37
N GLY A 171 -10.16 13.76 16.49
CA GLY A 171 -10.89 13.25 17.65
C GLY A 171 -11.37 11.80 17.54
N VAL A 172 -11.23 11.14 16.41
CA VAL A 172 -11.57 9.71 16.22
C VAL A 172 -10.36 8.84 16.52
N GLU A 173 -10.49 7.89 17.45
CA GLU A 173 -9.42 6.97 17.78
C GLU A 173 -9.25 5.91 16.68
N VAL A 174 -8.02 5.79 16.15
CA VAL A 174 -7.68 4.89 15.06
C VAL A 174 -6.49 3.98 15.41
N GLY A 175 -6.44 2.82 14.77
CA GLY A 175 -5.24 2.00 14.64
C GLY A 175 -4.56 2.23 13.29
N GLU A 176 -3.63 1.35 12.93
CA GLU A 176 -2.90 1.42 11.66
C GLU A 176 -3.84 1.33 10.46
N GLY A 177 -4.82 0.42 10.48
CA GLY A 177 -5.82 0.33 9.42
C GLY A 177 -6.60 1.62 9.21
N GLY A 178 -7.04 2.26 10.32
CA GLY A 178 -7.76 3.53 10.25
C GLY A 178 -6.88 4.69 9.76
N LEU A 179 -5.63 4.78 10.23
CA LEU A 179 -4.66 5.75 9.75
C LEU A 179 -4.42 5.60 8.24
N ASN A 180 -4.20 4.38 7.79
CA ASN A 180 -3.94 4.07 6.38
C ASN A 180 -5.17 4.33 5.50
N ALA A 181 -6.39 4.05 6.01
CA ALA A 181 -7.63 4.36 5.31
C ALA A 181 -7.86 5.87 5.13
N HIS A 182 -7.50 6.70 6.13
CA HIS A 182 -7.55 8.16 5.98
C HIS A 182 -6.54 8.66 4.96
N TYR A 183 -5.33 8.07 4.92
CA TYR A 183 -4.36 8.40 3.90
C TYR A 183 -4.83 8.01 2.49
N ALA A 184 -5.34 6.80 2.30
CA ALA A 184 -5.91 6.37 1.03
C ALA A 184 -7.04 7.31 0.58
N ALA A 185 -7.94 7.65 1.50
CA ALA A 185 -9.07 8.53 1.25
C ALA A 185 -8.67 9.97 0.88
N SER A 186 -7.56 10.51 1.43
CA SER A 186 -7.05 11.83 1.05
C SER A 186 -6.56 11.88 -0.40
N HIS A 187 -6.26 10.72 -1.00
CA HIS A 187 -5.97 10.56 -2.42
C HIS A 187 -7.19 10.12 -3.26
N GLY A 188 -8.38 10.06 -2.66
CA GLY A 188 -9.59 9.61 -3.36
C GLY A 188 -9.67 8.09 -3.55
N VAL A 189 -8.80 7.31 -2.91
CA VAL A 189 -8.72 5.84 -3.08
C VAL A 189 -9.53 5.14 -2.01
N PRO A 190 -10.58 4.37 -2.36
CA PRO A 190 -11.34 3.59 -1.39
C PRO A 190 -10.56 2.35 -0.92
N VAL A 191 -10.73 1.97 0.36
CA VAL A 191 -10.31 0.65 0.82
C VAL A 191 -11.44 -0.33 0.52
N ILE A 192 -11.21 -1.25 -0.40
CA ILE A 192 -12.24 -2.17 -0.93
C ILE A 192 -12.30 -3.50 -0.19
N LEU A 193 -11.21 -3.88 0.49
CA LEU A 193 -11.12 -5.10 1.30
C LEU A 193 -10.10 -4.92 2.41
N ALA A 194 -10.41 -5.45 3.60
CA ALA A 194 -9.44 -5.55 4.68
C ALA A 194 -9.52 -6.93 5.35
N SER A 195 -8.39 -7.49 5.76
CA SER A 195 -8.33 -8.74 6.52
C SER A 195 -7.52 -8.60 7.80
N GLY A 196 -7.88 -9.37 8.82
CA GLY A 196 -7.21 -9.37 10.09
C GLY A 196 -7.91 -10.23 11.14
N ASP A 197 -7.58 -10.04 12.41
CA ASP A 197 -8.29 -10.72 13.50
C ASP A 197 -9.76 -10.22 13.61
N SER A 198 -10.59 -10.99 14.34
CA SER A 198 -12.02 -10.68 14.48
C SER A 198 -12.30 -9.31 15.10
N VAL A 199 -11.44 -8.83 15.98
CA VAL A 199 -11.60 -7.53 16.66
C VAL A 199 -11.23 -6.40 15.71
N PHE A 200 -10.15 -6.55 14.94
CA PHE A 200 -9.78 -5.63 13.87
C PHE A 200 -10.93 -5.45 12.88
N THR A 201 -11.50 -6.55 12.38
CA THR A 201 -12.56 -6.46 11.36
C THR A 201 -13.78 -5.71 11.86
N VAL A 202 -14.15 -5.84 13.13
CA VAL A 202 -15.24 -5.06 13.75
C VAL A 202 -14.87 -3.57 13.87
N GLN A 203 -13.67 -3.26 14.35
CA GLN A 203 -13.20 -1.88 14.49
C GLN A 203 -13.11 -1.18 13.12
N PHE A 204 -12.58 -1.89 12.12
CA PHE A 204 -12.39 -1.34 10.79
C PHE A 204 -13.73 -1.07 10.08
N LYS A 205 -14.70 -2.00 10.17
CA LYS A 205 -16.04 -1.80 9.63
C LYS A 205 -16.81 -0.64 10.26
N ALA A 206 -16.55 -0.34 11.52
CA ALA A 206 -17.17 0.82 12.17
C ALA A 206 -16.64 2.15 11.61
N LEU A 207 -15.46 2.16 10.99
CA LEU A 207 -14.84 3.35 10.41
C LEU A 207 -14.98 3.39 8.88
N VAL A 208 -14.85 2.25 8.21
CA VAL A 208 -14.79 2.14 6.74
C VAL A 208 -15.88 1.17 6.26
N ASN A 209 -16.73 1.65 5.37
CA ASN A 209 -17.71 0.78 4.72
C ASN A 209 -17.02 -0.06 3.63
N THR A 210 -16.53 -1.24 4.02
CA THR A 210 -15.74 -2.12 3.17
C THR A 210 -16.00 -3.59 3.47
N ARG A 211 -15.60 -4.47 2.56
CA ARG A 211 -15.57 -5.91 2.79
C ARG A 211 -14.46 -6.28 3.74
N THR A 212 -14.68 -7.30 4.58
CA THR A 212 -13.64 -7.78 5.51
C THR A 212 -13.59 -9.29 5.57
N VAL A 213 -12.37 -9.82 5.78
CA VAL A 213 -12.14 -11.24 6.07
C VAL A 213 -11.53 -11.38 7.47
N SER A 214 -12.28 -12.02 8.38
CA SER A 214 -11.72 -12.44 9.66
C SER A 214 -10.91 -13.73 9.48
N THR A 215 -9.61 -13.65 9.77
CA THR A 215 -8.64 -14.73 9.59
C THR A 215 -8.55 -15.62 10.84
N LYS A 216 -8.89 -15.07 11.98
CA LYS A 216 -8.85 -15.71 13.32
C LYS A 216 -9.81 -15.03 14.28
N GLU A 217 -10.21 -15.78 15.31
CA GLU A 217 -10.91 -15.21 16.46
C GLU A 217 -9.87 -14.86 17.53
N ALA A 218 -9.72 -13.57 17.84
CA ALA A 218 -8.87 -13.13 18.92
C ALA A 218 -9.50 -13.51 20.27
N ILE A 219 -8.75 -14.18 21.14
CA ILE A 219 -9.17 -14.58 22.51
C ILE A 219 -8.48 -13.69 23.55
N GLY A 220 -7.29 -13.22 23.24
CA GLY A 220 -6.49 -12.34 24.09
C GLY A 220 -5.25 -11.83 23.35
N SER A 221 -4.40 -11.09 24.06
CA SER A 221 -3.26 -10.38 23.47
C SER A 221 -2.27 -11.26 22.69
N SER A 222 -2.18 -12.56 23.00
CA SER A 222 -1.28 -13.51 22.34
C SER A 222 -1.91 -14.89 22.12
N VAL A 223 -3.25 -14.95 22.15
CA VAL A 223 -4.03 -16.18 22.00
C VAL A 223 -5.14 -15.95 21.00
N ALA A 224 -5.22 -16.82 19.99
CA ALA A 224 -6.27 -16.79 18.98
C ALA A 224 -6.74 -18.21 18.61
N ARG A 225 -8.00 -18.33 18.24
CA ARG A 225 -8.55 -19.50 17.56
C ARG A 225 -8.35 -19.30 16.06
N LEU A 226 -7.54 -20.15 15.46
CA LEU A 226 -7.14 -20.02 14.06
C LEU A 226 -8.08 -20.78 13.14
N LEU A 227 -8.32 -20.21 11.96
CA LEU A 227 -8.77 -20.96 10.79
C LEU A 227 -7.56 -21.57 10.09
N HIS A 228 -7.79 -22.69 9.38
CA HIS A 228 -6.75 -23.25 8.53
C HIS A 228 -6.37 -22.21 7.43
N PRO A 229 -5.08 -21.97 7.15
CA PRO A 229 -4.64 -20.93 6.22
C PRO A 229 -5.28 -21.05 4.83
N GLU A 230 -5.56 -22.26 4.33
CA GLU A 230 -6.24 -22.44 3.03
C GLU A 230 -7.68 -21.93 3.04
N ILE A 231 -8.40 -22.12 4.15
CA ILE A 231 -9.77 -21.57 4.31
C ILE A 231 -9.74 -20.04 4.27
N VAL A 232 -8.72 -19.45 4.92
CA VAL A 232 -8.54 -17.99 4.87
C VAL A 232 -8.26 -17.52 3.45
N ARG A 233 -7.34 -18.16 2.73
CA ARG A 233 -7.02 -17.84 1.33
C ARG A 233 -8.23 -17.98 0.40
N GLN A 234 -9.04 -19.01 0.60
CA GLN A 234 -10.28 -19.17 -0.16
C GLN A 234 -11.23 -17.99 0.08
N ARG A 235 -11.47 -17.61 1.33
CA ARG A 235 -12.30 -16.43 1.68
C ARG A 235 -11.73 -15.14 1.10
N LEU A 236 -10.42 -14.95 1.14
CA LEU A 236 -9.75 -13.80 0.54
C LEU A 236 -10.00 -13.74 -0.97
N ARG A 237 -9.89 -14.85 -1.71
CA ARG A 237 -10.20 -14.90 -3.15
C ARG A 237 -11.67 -14.54 -3.42
N GLU A 238 -12.60 -15.09 -2.63
CA GLU A 238 -14.03 -14.83 -2.77
C GLU A 238 -14.36 -13.35 -2.53
N GLU A 239 -13.90 -12.79 -1.40
CA GLU A 239 -14.17 -11.41 -1.03
C GLU A 239 -13.41 -10.40 -1.90
N THR A 240 -12.23 -10.74 -2.44
CA THR A 240 -11.52 -9.91 -3.42
C THR A 240 -12.34 -9.77 -4.72
N ARG A 241 -12.85 -10.88 -5.26
CA ARG A 241 -13.71 -10.83 -6.47
C ARG A 241 -14.97 -10.01 -6.22
N ALA A 242 -15.60 -10.21 -5.07
CA ALA A 242 -16.80 -9.45 -4.72
C ALA A 242 -16.49 -7.95 -4.52
N ALA A 243 -15.36 -7.61 -3.90
CA ALA A 243 -14.93 -6.22 -3.72
C ALA A 243 -14.69 -5.51 -5.06
N LEU A 244 -14.07 -6.19 -6.02
CA LEU A 244 -13.83 -5.65 -7.35
C LEU A 244 -15.09 -5.53 -8.19
N THR A 245 -16.06 -6.42 -8.00
CA THR A 245 -17.37 -6.31 -8.64
C THR A 245 -18.15 -5.10 -8.11
N ASP A 246 -18.00 -4.77 -6.84
CA ASP A 246 -18.67 -3.65 -6.18
C ASP A 246 -17.82 -2.35 -6.18
N LEU A 247 -16.71 -2.30 -6.92
CA LEU A 247 -15.75 -1.18 -6.88
C LEU A 247 -16.41 0.17 -7.14
N ASP A 248 -17.24 0.27 -8.17
CA ASP A 248 -17.95 1.49 -8.56
C ASP A 248 -18.95 1.99 -7.48
N HIS A 249 -19.29 1.13 -6.52
CA HIS A 249 -20.19 1.44 -5.41
C HIS A 249 -19.42 1.67 -4.09
N THR A 250 -18.10 1.57 -4.11
CA THR A 250 -17.26 1.79 -2.93
C THR A 250 -16.67 3.20 -2.96
N SER A 251 -16.84 3.93 -1.86
CA SER A 251 -16.33 5.30 -1.75
C SER A 251 -15.30 5.41 -0.63
N PRO A 252 -14.29 6.28 -0.77
CA PRO A 252 -13.38 6.56 0.32
C PRO A 252 -14.11 7.22 1.49
N ILE A 253 -13.59 7.05 2.70
CA ILE A 253 -14.12 7.74 3.88
C ILE A 253 -13.88 9.25 3.77
N PRO A 254 -14.72 10.10 4.39
CA PRO A 254 -14.50 11.54 4.37
C PRO A 254 -13.23 11.92 5.15
N VAL A 255 -12.37 12.72 4.55
CA VAL A 255 -11.20 13.32 5.19
C VAL A 255 -11.48 14.79 5.45
N ARG A 256 -11.18 15.25 6.66
CA ARG A 256 -11.28 16.66 7.03
C ARG A 256 -9.87 17.22 7.24
N GLU A 257 -9.56 18.29 6.55
CA GLU A 257 -8.32 19.05 6.71
C GLU A 257 -8.61 20.47 7.27
N PRO A 258 -7.72 21.03 8.08
CA PRO A 258 -6.49 20.44 8.62
C PRO A 258 -6.76 19.21 9.51
N VAL A 259 -5.76 18.34 9.63
CA VAL A 259 -5.85 17.09 10.41
C VAL A 259 -5.30 17.31 11.82
N ASN A 260 -6.17 17.29 12.82
CA ASN A 260 -5.71 17.26 14.21
C ASN A 260 -5.24 15.85 14.56
N ILE A 261 -3.96 15.74 14.92
CA ILE A 261 -3.33 14.50 15.38
C ILE A 261 -3.21 14.58 16.90
N ARG A 262 -3.64 13.53 17.60
CA ARG A 262 -3.32 13.32 19.00
C ARG A 262 -2.68 11.95 19.19
N VAL A 263 -1.53 11.89 19.85
CA VAL A 263 -0.85 10.64 20.18
C VAL A 263 -0.60 10.54 21.67
N ARG A 264 -0.96 9.40 22.26
CA ARG A 264 -0.66 9.05 23.65
C ARG A 264 0.41 7.97 23.70
N PHE A 265 1.45 8.21 24.47
CA PHE A 265 2.57 7.32 24.68
C PHE A 265 2.51 6.55 26.00
N ALA A 266 3.33 5.51 26.11
CA ALA A 266 3.44 4.72 27.35
C ALA A 266 4.15 5.47 28.49
N THR A 267 5.04 6.43 28.15
CA THR A 267 5.83 7.24 29.10
C THR A 267 5.85 8.69 28.70
N THR A 268 6.28 9.57 29.61
CA THR A 268 6.40 11.01 29.36
C THR A 268 7.52 11.37 28.41
N THR A 269 8.58 10.56 28.31
CA THR A 269 9.83 10.86 27.60
C THR A 269 9.61 11.27 26.14
N ARG A 270 8.78 10.52 25.38
CA ARG A 270 8.49 10.88 23.99
C ARG A 270 7.73 12.20 23.87
N ALA A 271 6.77 12.41 24.76
CA ALA A 271 6.03 13.64 24.79
C ALA A 271 6.91 14.85 25.19
N ASP A 272 7.94 14.64 26.03
CA ASP A 272 8.93 15.66 26.37
C ASP A 272 9.82 16.00 25.16
N ILE A 273 10.36 15.01 24.47
CA ILE A 273 11.21 15.18 23.28
C ILE A 273 10.47 15.89 22.15
N LEU A 274 9.21 15.52 21.91
CA LEU A 274 8.38 16.07 20.82
C LEU A 274 8.06 17.55 21.00
N GLN A 275 8.26 18.13 22.18
CA GLN A 275 8.15 19.60 22.35
C GLN A 275 9.18 20.38 21.52
N ALA A 276 10.22 19.73 21.03
CA ALA A 276 11.18 20.32 20.09
C ALA A 276 10.62 20.52 18.67
N VAL A 277 9.49 19.88 18.34
CA VAL A 277 8.83 20.03 17.02
C VAL A 277 7.98 21.32 17.05
N PRO A 278 8.25 22.31 16.19
CA PRO A 278 7.46 23.53 16.13
C PRO A 278 5.98 23.23 15.89
N GLY A 279 5.09 23.83 16.67
CA GLY A 279 3.65 23.59 16.60
C GLY A 279 3.13 22.39 17.41
N MET A 280 4.02 21.55 17.94
CA MET A 280 3.61 20.47 18.84
C MET A 280 3.13 21.02 20.17
N ARG A 281 1.94 20.58 20.59
CA ARG A 281 1.32 20.96 21.86
C ARG A 281 1.30 19.78 22.82
N ARG A 282 1.69 20.01 24.07
CA ARG A 282 1.52 19.05 25.16
C ARG A 282 0.06 19.05 25.63
N VAL A 283 -0.58 17.89 25.70
CA VAL A 283 -1.94 17.72 26.20
C VAL A 283 -1.95 17.32 27.68
N ASP A 284 -1.14 16.32 28.00
CA ASP A 284 -0.95 15.79 29.34
C ASP A 284 0.45 15.21 29.52
N GLY A 285 0.70 14.47 30.61
CA GLY A 285 2.02 13.86 30.89
C GLY A 285 2.53 12.96 29.77
N THR A 286 1.67 12.33 28.97
CA THR A 286 2.02 11.31 27.99
C THR A 286 1.52 11.60 26.58
N SER A 287 0.72 12.66 26.39
CA SER A 287 0.03 12.94 25.14
C SER A 287 0.47 14.25 24.52
N VAL A 288 0.57 14.25 23.20
CA VAL A 288 0.82 15.43 22.37
C VAL A 288 -0.25 15.58 21.31
N GLU A 289 -0.45 16.82 20.84
CA GLU A 289 -1.30 17.18 19.72
C GLU A 289 -0.56 18.04 18.70
N TYR A 290 -0.97 17.91 17.44
CA TYR A 290 -0.48 18.72 16.32
C TYR A 290 -1.59 18.88 15.28
N ASP A 291 -1.68 20.05 14.65
CA ASP A 291 -2.59 20.30 13.55
C ASP A 291 -1.78 20.29 12.24
N ALA A 292 -1.85 19.18 11.53
CA ALA A 292 -1.20 19.01 10.24
C ALA A 292 -2.05 19.66 9.13
N ALA A 293 -1.38 20.26 8.14
CA ALA A 293 -2.06 20.90 7.02
C ALA A 293 -2.90 19.91 6.20
N ASP A 294 -2.36 18.71 5.99
CA ASP A 294 -2.98 17.63 5.22
C ASP A 294 -2.66 16.24 5.79
N MET A 295 -3.24 15.20 5.19
CA MET A 295 -3.02 13.80 5.61
C MET A 295 -1.59 13.31 5.37
N THR A 296 -0.86 13.87 4.41
CA THR A 296 0.54 13.48 4.13
C THR A 296 1.46 13.96 5.24
N GLU A 297 1.33 15.24 5.64
CA GLU A 297 2.06 15.78 6.79
C GLU A 297 1.70 15.02 8.06
N ALA A 298 0.40 14.78 8.28
CA ALA A 298 -0.09 14.00 9.42
C ALA A 298 0.56 12.62 9.48
N TYR A 299 0.57 11.90 8.38
CA TYR A 299 1.13 10.56 8.30
C TYR A 299 2.64 10.53 8.58
N MET A 300 3.39 11.41 7.93
CA MET A 300 4.84 11.53 8.12
C MET A 300 5.21 11.88 9.56
N LEU A 301 4.47 12.81 10.18
CA LEU A 301 4.70 13.20 11.57
C LEU A 301 4.34 12.07 12.55
N ILE A 302 3.23 11.36 12.34
CA ILE A 302 2.88 10.17 13.13
C ILE A 302 3.98 9.12 13.04
N ARG A 303 4.51 8.86 11.83
CA ARG A 303 5.66 7.96 11.62
C ARG A 303 6.89 8.41 12.40
N LEU A 304 7.23 9.70 12.34
CA LEU A 304 8.32 10.26 13.14
C LEU A 304 8.12 9.94 14.63
N MET A 305 6.91 10.16 15.16
CA MET A 305 6.60 10.00 16.58
C MET A 305 6.77 8.56 17.08
N TYR A 306 6.33 7.56 16.30
CA TYR A 306 6.37 6.19 16.81
C TYR A 306 7.58 5.37 16.36
N LYS A 307 8.20 5.69 15.22
CA LYS A 307 9.28 4.91 14.64
C LYS A 307 10.66 5.47 14.96
N TYR A 308 10.82 6.81 14.93
CA TYR A 308 12.13 7.45 14.96
C TYR A 308 12.43 8.20 16.25
N VAL A 309 11.42 8.60 17.02
CA VAL A 309 11.62 9.14 18.36
C VAL A 309 11.78 7.96 19.32
N SER A 310 13.04 7.59 19.53
CA SER A 310 13.44 6.51 20.44
C SER A 310 14.65 6.97 21.26
N TRP A 311 14.90 6.30 22.38
CA TRP A 311 16.07 6.49 23.25
C TRP A 311 16.74 5.15 23.54
#